data_f01c4f464e9c140cae8753285edaa6f4
#
_entry.id   f01c4f464e9c140cae8753285edaa6f4
#
_cell.length_a   1.000
_cell.length_b   1.000
_cell.length_c   1.000
_cell.angle_alpha   90.00
_cell.angle_beta   90.00
_cell.angle_gamma   90.00
#
_symmetry.space_group_name_H-M   'P 1'
#
loop_
_entity.id
_entity.type
_entity.pdbx_description
1 polymer ?
#
loop_
_entity_poly.entity_id
_entity_poly.type
_entity_poly.pdbx_seq_one_letter_code
_entity_poly.pdbx_strand_id
1 'polypeptide(L)'
;MTVDRWHRPALIIVDMQNDFVRVGAPMEVPDARDTIPQHQQLIALYRKTEIPIIYTRYLVGPHRTLIWEWSPEVEPPLLACQRGHQRHYTDVDRTLDCADVIDEIYPQPGDYIIDKYGYGAFHSTNLEDTLRALGIESLIITGTVTQICVEETGREAFHHGYKTTLVSDAVSSYMPDLHAATLKNFALKFGWVSTTQEVLEALSERFEQKVTG
;
A
#
# COMPACT_ATOMS: atom_id res chain seq x y z
N MET A 1 -21.43 4.59 21.29
CA MET A 1 -20.75 5.56 20.41
C MET A 1 -20.24 4.82 19.18
N THR A 2 -20.66 5.24 17.99
CA THR A 2 -20.09 4.71 16.74
C THR A 2 -18.66 5.25 16.58
N VAL A 3 -17.71 4.36 16.34
CA VAL A 3 -16.30 4.76 16.11
C VAL A 3 -16.22 5.49 14.78
N ASP A 4 -15.74 6.74 14.79
CA ASP A 4 -15.46 7.49 13.56
C ASP A 4 -14.16 6.95 12.92
N ARG A 5 -14.31 5.99 12.01
CA ARG A 5 -13.20 5.31 11.32
C ARG A 5 -12.51 6.17 10.26
N TRP A 6 -13.06 7.35 9.97
CA TRP A 6 -12.54 8.28 8.97
C TRP A 6 -11.95 9.56 9.59
N HIS A 7 -11.71 9.56 10.90
CA HIS A 7 -11.15 10.74 11.59
C HIS A 7 -9.65 10.87 11.31
N ARG A 8 -9.23 12.03 10.81
CA ARG A 8 -7.83 12.36 10.48
C ARG A 8 -7.13 11.23 9.70
N PRO A 9 -7.61 10.91 8.49
CA PRO A 9 -7.13 9.76 7.73
C PRO A 9 -5.79 10.04 7.03
N ALA A 10 -5.09 8.95 6.68
CA ALA A 10 -4.05 8.94 5.65
C ALA A 10 -4.31 7.76 4.70
N LEU A 11 -3.93 7.92 3.44
CA LEU A 11 -3.88 6.84 2.45
C LEU A 11 -2.49 6.19 2.50
N ILE A 12 -2.45 4.87 2.67
CA ILE A 12 -1.22 4.09 2.54
C ILE A 12 -1.33 3.21 1.30
N ILE A 13 -0.40 3.38 0.37
CA ILE A 13 -0.27 2.59 -0.86
C ILE A 13 0.91 1.66 -0.68
N VAL A 14 0.62 0.37 -0.46
CA VAL A 14 1.62 -0.64 -0.12
C VAL A 14 2.21 -1.24 -1.40
N ASP A 15 3.51 -1.05 -1.59
CA ASP A 15 4.40 -1.78 -2.50
C ASP A 15 3.91 -1.89 -3.96
N MET A 16 3.26 -0.87 -4.50
CA MET A 16 2.86 -0.81 -5.90
C MET A 16 4.08 -0.49 -6.80
N GLN A 17 5.07 -1.39 -6.77
CA GLN A 17 6.37 -1.26 -7.42
C GLN A 17 6.43 -2.00 -8.75
N ASN A 18 7.39 -1.64 -9.60
CA ASN A 18 7.56 -2.26 -10.91
C ASN A 18 7.71 -3.79 -10.82
N ASP A 19 8.50 -4.31 -9.87
CA ASP A 19 8.71 -5.76 -9.73
C ASP A 19 7.50 -6.54 -9.14
N PHE A 20 6.46 -5.84 -8.64
CA PHE A 20 5.20 -6.46 -8.23
C PHE A 20 4.10 -6.31 -9.29
N VAL A 21 4.10 -5.22 -10.07
CA VAL A 21 2.95 -4.86 -10.91
C VAL A 21 3.18 -5.17 -12.38
N ARG A 22 4.42 -5.03 -12.89
CA ARG A 22 4.72 -5.19 -14.32
C ARG A 22 4.66 -6.64 -14.78
N VAL A 23 4.28 -6.83 -16.06
CA VAL A 23 4.19 -8.16 -16.68
C VAL A 23 5.57 -8.81 -16.77
N GLY A 24 5.67 -10.05 -16.31
CA GLY A 24 6.91 -10.84 -16.31
C GLY A 24 7.91 -10.43 -15.25
N ALA A 25 7.52 -9.58 -14.30
CA ALA A 25 8.35 -9.25 -13.15
C ALA A 25 8.58 -10.47 -12.24
N PRO A 26 9.74 -10.57 -11.56
CA PRO A 26 10.07 -11.74 -10.74
C PRO A 26 9.08 -12.03 -9.61
N MET A 27 8.45 -10.99 -9.07
CA MET A 27 7.47 -11.08 -7.98
C MET A 27 6.08 -10.61 -8.45
N GLU A 28 5.75 -10.83 -9.73
CA GLU A 28 4.54 -10.34 -10.34
C GLU A 28 3.28 -10.77 -9.57
N VAL A 29 2.41 -9.79 -9.32
CA VAL A 29 1.04 -9.95 -8.83
C VAL A 29 0.10 -9.51 -9.95
N PRO A 30 -0.38 -10.41 -10.82
CA PRO A 30 -1.14 -10.05 -12.03
C PRO A 30 -2.33 -9.13 -11.74
N ASP A 31 -3.10 -9.43 -10.69
CA ASP A 31 -4.30 -8.67 -10.30
C ASP A 31 -3.97 -7.26 -9.77
N ALA A 32 -2.70 -6.95 -9.48
CA ALA A 32 -2.32 -5.61 -9.04
C ALA A 32 -2.59 -4.54 -10.11
N ARG A 33 -2.48 -4.88 -11.39
CA ARG A 33 -2.78 -3.98 -12.50
C ARG A 33 -4.25 -3.56 -12.53
N ASP A 34 -5.15 -4.48 -12.18
CA ASP A 34 -6.58 -4.23 -12.17
C ASP A 34 -7.00 -3.23 -11.07
N THR A 35 -6.15 -3.03 -10.05
CA THR A 35 -6.38 -2.08 -8.97
C THR A 35 -5.89 -0.66 -9.27
N ILE A 36 -5.18 -0.43 -10.35
CA ILE A 36 -4.63 0.90 -10.71
C ILE A 36 -5.72 1.98 -10.80
N PRO A 37 -6.87 1.75 -11.45
CA PRO A 37 -7.93 2.77 -11.52
C PRO A 37 -8.46 3.17 -10.14
N GLN A 38 -8.57 2.24 -9.20
CA GLN A 38 -9.01 2.50 -7.82
C GLN A 38 -8.00 3.37 -7.09
N HIS A 39 -6.71 3.04 -7.21
CA HIS A 39 -5.64 3.89 -6.66
C HIS A 39 -5.69 5.30 -7.21
N GLN A 40 -5.86 5.47 -8.53
CA GLN A 40 -5.94 6.79 -9.16
C GLN A 40 -7.12 7.61 -8.62
N GLN A 41 -8.29 7.00 -8.42
CA GLN A 41 -9.47 7.65 -7.84
C GLN A 41 -9.22 8.10 -6.39
N LEU A 42 -8.66 7.22 -5.55
CA LEU A 42 -8.32 7.55 -4.18
C LEU A 42 -7.27 8.66 -4.11
N ILE A 43 -6.20 8.55 -4.86
CA ILE A 43 -5.13 9.57 -4.94
C ILE A 43 -5.70 10.93 -5.34
N ALA A 44 -6.59 10.97 -6.34
CA ALA A 44 -7.21 12.22 -6.79
C ALA A 44 -8.03 12.89 -5.69
N LEU A 45 -8.83 12.12 -4.93
CA LEU A 45 -9.59 12.64 -3.79
C LEU A 45 -8.65 13.14 -2.69
N TYR A 46 -7.64 12.36 -2.33
CA TYR A 46 -6.74 12.67 -1.22
C TYR A 46 -5.92 13.94 -1.50
N ARG A 47 -5.44 14.13 -2.74
CA ARG A 47 -4.76 15.36 -3.15
C ARG A 47 -5.69 16.57 -3.15
N LYS A 48 -6.94 16.41 -3.64
CA LYS A 48 -7.95 17.48 -3.62
C LYS A 48 -8.29 17.95 -2.20
N THR A 49 -8.22 17.03 -1.24
CA THR A 49 -8.59 17.29 0.16
C THR A 49 -7.38 17.50 1.09
N GLU A 50 -6.18 17.55 0.52
CA GLU A 50 -4.91 17.71 1.24
C GLU A 50 -4.69 16.65 2.34
N ILE A 51 -5.26 15.46 2.16
CA ILE A 51 -5.05 14.32 3.06
C ILE A 51 -3.70 13.68 2.69
N PRO A 52 -2.84 13.35 3.67
CA PRO A 52 -1.55 12.74 3.40
C PRO A 52 -1.65 11.41 2.64
N ILE A 53 -0.80 11.26 1.63
CA ILE A 53 -0.59 10.03 0.88
C ILE A 53 0.80 9.51 1.22
N ILE A 54 0.87 8.23 1.58
CA ILE A 54 2.09 7.56 1.99
C ILE A 54 2.26 6.32 1.12
N TYR A 55 3.36 6.25 0.42
CA TYR A 55 3.76 5.07 -0.36
C TYR A 55 4.75 4.25 0.45
N THR A 56 4.61 2.94 0.46
CA THR A 56 5.69 2.07 0.92
C THR A 56 6.41 1.45 -0.27
N ARG A 57 7.71 1.16 -0.10
CA ARG A 57 8.49 0.38 -1.03
C ARG A 57 9.21 -0.72 -0.27
N TYR A 58 8.95 -1.97 -0.65
CA TYR A 58 9.77 -3.08 -0.21
C TYR A 58 11.12 -3.04 -0.91
N LEU A 59 12.19 -3.03 -0.16
CA LEU A 59 13.55 -3.01 -0.66
C LEU A 59 14.35 -4.19 -0.12
N VAL A 60 15.20 -4.72 -0.97
CA VAL A 60 16.20 -5.68 -0.55
C VAL A 60 17.35 -4.96 0.14
N GLY A 61 17.60 -5.32 1.40
CA GLY A 61 18.69 -4.76 2.18
C GLY A 61 20.07 -5.33 1.77
N PRO A 62 21.16 -4.71 2.25
CA PRO A 62 22.53 -5.14 1.94
C PRO A 62 22.92 -6.45 2.64
N HIS A 63 22.12 -6.90 3.62
CA HIS A 63 22.39 -8.11 4.39
C HIS A 63 21.28 -9.13 4.19
N ARG A 64 21.65 -10.40 4.03
CA ARG A 64 20.72 -11.52 3.97
C ARG A 64 19.89 -11.60 5.26
N THR A 65 18.57 -11.72 5.13
CA THR A 65 17.60 -11.92 6.21
C THR A 65 16.83 -13.22 5.98
N LEU A 66 15.99 -13.63 6.93
CA LEU A 66 15.12 -14.79 6.75
C LEU A 66 14.13 -14.64 5.58
N ILE A 67 13.79 -13.41 5.20
CA ILE A 67 12.92 -13.16 4.05
C ILE A 67 13.48 -13.75 2.76
N TRP A 68 14.79 -13.75 2.59
CA TRP A 68 15.46 -14.31 1.41
C TRP A 68 15.23 -15.83 1.25
N GLU A 69 15.01 -16.55 2.35
CA GLU A 69 14.66 -17.98 2.27
C GLU A 69 13.27 -18.23 1.68
N TRP A 70 12.35 -17.26 1.86
CA TRP A 70 10.96 -17.34 1.41
C TRP A 70 10.69 -16.56 0.12
N SER A 71 11.62 -15.72 -0.29
CA SER A 71 11.58 -14.88 -1.50
C SER A 71 12.91 -14.96 -2.23
N PRO A 72 13.25 -16.12 -2.82
CA PRO A 72 14.53 -16.33 -3.51
C PRO A 72 14.70 -15.43 -4.74
N GLU A 73 13.62 -14.82 -5.23
CA GLU A 73 13.62 -13.86 -6.34
C GLU A 73 14.48 -12.62 -6.05
N VAL A 74 14.74 -12.33 -4.77
CA VAL A 74 15.61 -11.21 -4.38
C VAL A 74 17.11 -11.47 -4.64
N GLU A 75 17.48 -12.74 -4.82
CA GLU A 75 18.86 -13.14 -5.09
C GLU A 75 19.22 -13.04 -6.59
N PRO A 76 20.53 -13.01 -6.92
CA PRO A 76 20.96 -13.14 -8.31
C PRO A 76 20.46 -14.46 -8.93
N PRO A 77 20.10 -14.50 -10.22
CA PRO A 77 20.20 -13.37 -11.16
C PRO A 77 19.01 -12.42 -11.17
N LEU A 78 17.92 -12.71 -10.42
CA LEU A 78 16.67 -11.97 -10.54
C LEU A 78 16.71 -10.60 -9.87
N LEU A 79 17.37 -10.46 -8.71
CA LEU A 79 17.56 -9.18 -8.00
C LEU A 79 16.26 -8.36 -7.84
N ALA A 80 15.17 -9.05 -7.50
CA ALA A 80 13.87 -8.41 -7.33
C ALA A 80 13.91 -7.33 -6.24
N CYS A 81 13.22 -6.21 -6.48
CA CYS A 81 13.11 -5.07 -5.56
C CYS A 81 14.46 -4.52 -5.05
N GLN A 82 15.53 -4.73 -5.79
CA GLN A 82 16.83 -4.13 -5.49
C GLN A 82 16.90 -2.73 -6.09
N ARG A 83 17.01 -1.72 -5.22
CA ARG A 83 17.10 -0.31 -5.65
C ARG A 83 18.26 -0.09 -6.64
N GLY A 84 17.95 0.59 -7.76
CA GLY A 84 18.92 0.88 -8.82
C GLY A 84 19.07 -0.23 -9.83
N HIS A 85 18.52 -1.44 -9.59
CA HIS A 85 18.51 -2.50 -10.58
C HIS A 85 17.50 -2.18 -11.68
N GLN A 86 18.01 -2.07 -12.91
CA GLN A 86 17.21 -1.72 -14.09
C GLN A 86 16.69 -2.98 -14.78
N ARG A 87 15.39 -3.05 -15.00
CA ARG A 87 14.72 -4.15 -15.69
C ARG A 87 13.85 -3.63 -16.83
N HIS A 88 13.90 -4.32 -17.97
CA HIS A 88 13.00 -4.03 -19.08
C HIS A 88 11.65 -4.73 -18.86
N TYR A 89 10.56 -3.96 -18.90
CA TYR A 89 9.20 -4.46 -18.75
C TYR A 89 8.45 -4.33 -20.08
N THR A 90 7.92 -5.45 -20.57
CA THR A 90 7.35 -5.55 -21.92
C THR A 90 5.98 -4.90 -22.05
N ASP A 91 5.22 -4.81 -20.96
CA ASP A 91 3.89 -4.18 -20.92
C ASP A 91 3.93 -2.66 -21.12
N VAL A 92 5.05 -2.03 -20.82
CA VAL A 92 5.26 -0.58 -21.01
C VAL A 92 6.38 -0.27 -22.01
N ASP A 93 7.08 -1.30 -22.52
CA ASP A 93 8.24 -1.19 -23.42
C ASP A 93 9.34 -0.23 -22.89
N ARG A 94 9.64 -0.34 -21.59
CA ARG A 94 10.59 0.55 -20.90
C ARG A 94 11.49 -0.21 -19.95
N THR A 95 12.71 0.34 -19.77
CA THR A 95 13.64 -0.07 -18.73
C THR A 95 13.49 0.86 -17.54
N LEU A 96 13.10 0.30 -16.37
CA LEU A 96 12.76 1.04 -15.16
C LEU A 96 13.52 0.45 -13.97
N ASP A 97 13.69 1.26 -12.91
CA ASP A 97 14.16 0.76 -11.61
C ASP A 97 13.13 -0.21 -11.05
N CYS A 98 13.53 -1.45 -10.79
CA CYS A 98 12.63 -2.51 -10.37
C CYS A 98 11.98 -2.24 -9.00
N ALA A 99 12.64 -1.47 -8.15
CA ALA A 99 12.16 -1.14 -6.81
C ALA A 99 11.29 0.12 -6.76
N ASP A 100 11.15 0.86 -7.87
CA ASP A 100 10.39 2.10 -7.85
C ASP A 100 8.89 1.89 -8.04
N VAL A 101 8.09 2.86 -7.60
CA VAL A 101 6.63 2.84 -7.77
C VAL A 101 6.28 2.97 -9.25
N ILE A 102 5.22 2.29 -9.68
CA ILE A 102 4.76 2.35 -11.07
C ILE A 102 4.37 3.77 -11.49
N ASP A 103 4.60 4.10 -12.76
CA ASP A 103 4.39 5.46 -13.28
C ASP A 103 2.92 5.94 -13.19
N GLU A 104 1.96 5.03 -13.29
CA GLU A 104 0.51 5.31 -13.30
C GLU A 104 0.02 5.96 -12.00
N ILE A 105 0.74 5.75 -10.90
CA ILE A 105 0.41 6.30 -9.58
C ILE A 105 1.67 6.83 -8.86
N TYR A 106 2.64 7.31 -9.62
CA TYR A 106 3.94 7.74 -9.08
C TYR A 106 3.79 8.85 -8.03
N PRO A 107 4.54 8.79 -6.91
CA PRO A 107 4.53 9.81 -5.88
C PRO A 107 4.84 11.20 -6.43
N GLN A 108 4.15 12.22 -5.92
CA GLN A 108 4.37 13.62 -6.27
C GLN A 108 5.00 14.40 -5.11
N PRO A 109 5.56 15.59 -5.37
CA PRO A 109 6.04 16.44 -4.30
C PRO A 109 4.94 16.71 -3.25
N GLY A 110 5.22 16.38 -1.98
CA GLY A 110 4.27 16.42 -0.88
C GLY A 110 3.77 15.05 -0.43
N ASP A 111 3.89 14.01 -1.24
CA ASP A 111 3.64 12.63 -0.83
C ASP A 111 4.83 12.08 -0.01
N TYR A 112 4.56 11.15 0.89
CA TYR A 112 5.58 10.50 1.72
C TYR A 112 5.98 9.16 1.13
N ILE A 113 7.25 8.80 1.22
CA ILE A 113 7.77 7.51 0.81
C ILE A 113 8.45 6.86 2.00
N ILE A 114 8.02 5.65 2.35
CA ILE A 114 8.56 4.83 3.42
C ILE A 114 9.23 3.60 2.80
N ASP A 115 10.54 3.55 2.88
CA ASP A 115 11.30 2.37 2.48
C ASP A 115 11.32 1.36 3.62
N LYS A 116 11.02 0.10 3.32
CA LYS A 116 10.98 -0.99 4.28
C LYS A 116 11.74 -2.21 3.79
N TYR A 117 12.33 -2.94 4.73
CA TYR A 117 13.13 -4.15 4.48
C TYR A 117 12.45 -5.41 5.05
N GLY A 118 11.20 -5.27 5.45
CA GLY A 118 10.31 -6.30 5.96
C GLY A 118 8.95 -6.24 5.28
N TYR A 119 8.03 -7.13 5.65
CA TYR A 119 6.69 -7.14 5.08
C TYR A 119 5.82 -6.01 5.64
N GLY A 120 5.81 -5.82 6.97
CA GLY A 120 5.09 -4.73 7.62
C GLY A 120 5.76 -3.37 7.42
N ALA A 121 4.95 -2.33 7.35
CA ALA A 121 5.45 -0.98 7.09
C ALA A 121 5.86 -0.21 8.36
N PHE A 122 5.50 -0.70 9.54
CA PHE A 122 5.93 -0.08 10.81
C PHE A 122 7.25 -0.65 11.31
N HIS A 123 7.54 -1.92 11.02
CA HIS A 123 8.73 -2.59 11.51
C HIS A 123 10.02 -1.95 10.96
N SER A 124 10.83 -1.40 11.87
CA SER A 124 12.14 -0.80 11.53
C SER A 124 12.09 0.30 10.47
N THR A 125 11.01 1.09 10.45
CA THR A 125 10.82 2.25 9.59
C THR A 125 10.49 3.50 10.41
N ASN A 126 10.37 4.64 9.74
CA ASN A 126 9.89 5.89 10.35
C ASN A 126 8.40 6.15 10.12
N LEU A 127 7.60 5.14 9.73
CA LEU A 127 6.18 5.33 9.43
C LEU A 127 5.41 5.83 10.67
N GLU A 128 5.62 5.22 11.83
CA GLU A 128 4.95 5.60 13.08
C GLU A 128 5.23 7.08 13.43
N ASP A 129 6.49 7.49 13.38
CA ASP A 129 6.89 8.88 13.67
C ASP A 129 6.28 9.87 12.68
N THR A 130 6.23 9.48 11.39
CA THR A 130 5.59 10.27 10.33
C THR A 130 4.10 10.43 10.59
N LEU A 131 3.38 9.35 10.88
CA LEU A 131 1.94 9.39 11.16
C LEU A 131 1.62 10.23 12.40
N ARG A 132 2.42 10.10 13.47
CA ARG A 132 2.26 10.89 14.69
C ARG A 132 2.52 12.38 14.45
N ALA A 133 3.57 12.71 13.70
CA ALA A 133 3.88 14.10 13.36
C ALA A 133 2.76 14.77 12.54
N LEU A 134 2.10 14.01 11.67
CA LEU A 134 0.95 14.45 10.88
C LEU A 134 -0.37 14.42 11.69
N GLY A 135 -0.36 13.86 12.88
CA GLY A 135 -1.53 13.72 13.75
C GLY A 135 -2.59 12.79 13.17
N ILE A 136 -2.21 11.75 12.43
CA ILE A 136 -3.09 10.77 11.82
C ILE A 136 -3.70 9.87 12.90
N GLU A 137 -4.98 9.51 12.73
CA GLU A 137 -5.70 8.61 13.63
C GLU A 137 -6.34 7.42 12.90
N SER A 138 -6.50 7.51 11.59
CA SER A 138 -7.03 6.42 10.79
C SER A 138 -6.21 6.18 9.52
N LEU A 139 -6.15 4.94 9.07
CA LEU A 139 -5.41 4.52 7.90
C LEU A 139 -6.34 3.82 6.92
N ILE A 140 -6.26 4.23 5.65
CA ILE A 140 -6.87 3.56 4.52
C ILE A 140 -5.73 2.88 3.75
N ILE A 141 -5.72 1.55 3.74
CA ILE A 141 -4.62 0.76 3.21
C ILE A 141 -5.04 0.10 1.91
N THR A 142 -4.20 0.25 0.91
CA THR A 142 -4.32 -0.30 -0.45
C THR A 142 -3.00 -0.96 -0.86
N GLY A 143 -2.94 -1.57 -2.05
CA GLY A 143 -1.70 -2.09 -2.64
C GLY A 143 -1.56 -3.59 -2.62
N THR A 144 -0.33 -4.11 -2.53
CA THR A 144 0.00 -5.55 -2.72
C THR A 144 1.10 -5.99 -1.77
N VAL A 145 1.18 -7.25 -1.36
CA VAL A 145 0.28 -8.40 -1.54
C VAL A 145 -0.69 -8.46 -0.36
N THR A 146 -1.98 -8.72 -0.61
CA THR A 146 -3.04 -8.67 0.39
C THR A 146 -2.71 -9.43 1.67
N GLN A 147 -2.33 -10.71 1.58
CA GLN A 147 -2.06 -11.59 2.73
C GLN A 147 -0.63 -11.47 3.30
N ILE A 148 0.20 -10.59 2.74
CA ILE A 148 1.59 -10.41 3.18
C ILE A 148 1.78 -8.95 3.63
N CYS A 149 2.28 -8.07 2.76
CA CYS A 149 2.65 -6.70 3.12
C CYS A 149 1.45 -5.84 3.56
N VAL A 150 0.30 -6.01 2.92
CA VAL A 150 -0.93 -5.28 3.25
C VAL A 150 -1.47 -5.73 4.61
N GLU A 151 -1.64 -7.04 4.81
CA GLU A 151 -2.17 -7.59 6.06
C GLU A 151 -1.23 -7.28 7.23
N GLU A 152 0.08 -7.49 7.07
CA GLU A 152 1.06 -7.20 8.13
C GLU A 152 1.02 -5.72 8.52
N THR A 153 1.07 -4.81 7.55
CA THR A 153 0.95 -3.37 7.80
C THR A 153 -0.36 -3.02 8.52
N GLY A 154 -1.47 -3.64 8.13
CA GLY A 154 -2.76 -3.41 8.77
C GLY A 154 -2.83 -3.92 10.20
N ARG A 155 -2.22 -5.06 10.50
CA ARG A 155 -2.14 -5.62 11.86
C ARG A 155 -1.21 -4.81 12.76
N GLU A 156 -0.06 -4.38 12.25
CA GLU A 156 0.82 -3.45 12.96
C GLU A 156 0.07 -2.14 13.28
N ALA A 157 -0.61 -1.55 12.29
CA ALA A 157 -1.43 -0.35 12.48
C ALA A 157 -2.46 -0.50 13.61
N PHE A 158 -3.17 -1.64 13.65
CA PHE A 158 -4.10 -1.96 14.73
C PHE A 158 -3.41 -1.98 16.09
N HIS A 159 -2.24 -2.61 16.21
CA HIS A 159 -1.49 -2.67 17.48
C HIS A 159 -0.92 -1.30 17.89
N HIS A 160 -0.64 -0.41 16.94
CA HIS A 160 -0.27 0.99 17.18
C HIS A 160 -1.47 1.90 17.51
N GLY A 161 -2.71 1.35 17.47
CA GLY A 161 -3.95 2.06 17.85
C GLY A 161 -4.61 2.84 16.73
N TYR A 162 -4.21 2.66 15.48
CA TYR A 162 -4.86 3.29 14.33
C TYR A 162 -6.17 2.59 13.97
N LYS A 163 -7.19 3.37 13.61
CA LYS A 163 -8.42 2.87 12.99
C LYS A 163 -8.12 2.50 11.55
N THR A 164 -8.08 1.22 11.22
CA THR A 164 -7.56 0.74 9.95
C THR A 164 -8.65 0.18 9.06
N THR A 165 -8.68 0.60 7.81
CA THR A 165 -9.56 0.07 6.76
C THR A 165 -8.73 -0.46 5.60
N LEU A 166 -8.95 -1.73 5.20
CA LEU A 166 -8.44 -2.27 3.94
C LEU A 166 -9.46 -1.98 2.82
N VAL A 167 -8.98 -1.55 1.66
CA VAL A 167 -9.84 -1.28 0.49
C VAL A 167 -9.87 -2.50 -0.42
N SER A 168 -10.96 -3.27 -0.37
CA SER A 168 -11.05 -4.62 -0.94
C SER A 168 -10.82 -4.71 -2.44
N ASP A 169 -11.17 -3.69 -3.20
CA ASP A 169 -10.99 -3.59 -4.65
C ASP A 169 -9.73 -2.78 -5.05
N ALA A 170 -8.94 -2.37 -4.06
CA ALA A 170 -7.65 -1.71 -4.24
C ALA A 170 -6.50 -2.46 -3.54
N VAL A 171 -6.73 -3.70 -3.10
CA VAL A 171 -5.68 -4.62 -2.66
C VAL A 171 -5.68 -5.85 -3.56
N SER A 172 -4.52 -6.45 -3.80
CA SER A 172 -4.35 -7.53 -4.76
C SER A 172 -3.47 -8.67 -4.28
N SER A 173 -3.68 -9.86 -4.86
CA SER A 173 -2.94 -11.07 -4.54
C SER A 173 -2.88 -12.00 -5.75
N TYR A 174 -1.81 -12.78 -5.83
CA TYR A 174 -1.69 -13.91 -6.75
C TYR A 174 -2.35 -15.20 -6.19
N MET A 175 -2.98 -15.16 -5.00
CA MET A 175 -3.66 -16.27 -4.35
C MET A 175 -5.07 -15.84 -3.89
N PRO A 176 -6.11 -16.07 -4.72
CA PRO A 176 -7.47 -15.58 -4.44
C PRO A 176 -8.08 -16.08 -3.14
N ASP A 177 -7.77 -17.31 -2.74
CA ASP A 177 -8.23 -17.90 -1.48
C ASP A 177 -7.64 -17.23 -0.24
N LEU A 178 -6.33 -16.92 -0.27
CA LEU A 178 -5.66 -16.19 0.80
C LEU A 178 -6.11 -14.71 0.82
N HIS A 179 -6.31 -14.09 -0.33
CA HIS A 179 -6.88 -12.75 -0.42
C HIS A 179 -8.24 -12.69 0.29
N ALA A 180 -9.16 -13.57 -0.07
CA ALA A 180 -10.49 -13.63 0.54
C ALA A 180 -10.44 -13.94 2.05
N ALA A 181 -9.57 -14.88 2.47
CA ALA A 181 -9.37 -15.23 3.87
C ALA A 181 -8.82 -14.06 4.68
N THR A 182 -7.85 -13.32 4.14
CA THR A 182 -7.27 -12.14 4.78
C THR A 182 -8.32 -11.05 4.99
N LEU A 183 -9.08 -10.66 3.96
CA LEU A 183 -10.12 -9.64 4.09
C LEU A 183 -11.16 -10.04 5.14
N LYS A 184 -11.61 -11.31 5.11
CA LYS A 184 -12.56 -11.84 6.11
C LYS A 184 -11.98 -11.79 7.52
N ASN A 185 -10.75 -12.23 7.71
CA ASN A 185 -10.10 -12.25 9.01
C ASN A 185 -9.83 -10.83 9.52
N PHE A 186 -9.43 -9.93 8.65
CA PHE A 186 -9.18 -8.54 9.00
C PHE A 186 -10.46 -7.85 9.50
N ALA A 187 -11.56 -7.99 8.76
CA ALA A 187 -12.88 -7.47 9.16
C ALA A 187 -13.40 -8.05 10.48
N LEU A 188 -12.95 -9.26 10.85
CA LEU A 188 -13.39 -9.92 12.07
C LEU A 188 -12.76 -9.32 13.33
N LYS A 189 -11.49 -8.87 13.29
CA LYS A 189 -10.72 -8.55 14.50
C LYS A 189 -9.81 -7.31 14.43
N PHE A 190 -9.42 -6.83 13.25
CA PHE A 190 -8.37 -5.83 13.15
C PHE A 190 -8.84 -4.47 12.65
N GLY A 191 -9.95 -4.41 11.90
CA GLY A 191 -10.41 -3.16 11.33
C GLY A 191 -11.63 -3.35 10.43
N TRP A 192 -11.74 -2.49 9.45
CA TRP A 192 -12.83 -2.51 8.48
C TRP A 192 -12.32 -2.94 7.11
N VAL A 193 -13.24 -3.44 6.30
CA VAL A 193 -13.04 -3.69 4.88
C VAL A 193 -14.11 -2.88 4.15
N SER A 194 -13.69 -2.08 3.17
CA SER A 194 -14.57 -1.23 2.37
C SER A 194 -14.14 -1.25 0.92
N THR A 195 -15.05 -0.93 0.02
CA THR A 195 -14.72 -0.69 -1.38
C THR A 195 -14.17 0.72 -1.58
N THR A 196 -13.51 0.96 -2.71
CA THR A 196 -13.08 2.30 -3.14
C THR A 196 -14.25 3.29 -3.13
N GLN A 197 -15.41 2.88 -3.67
CA GLN A 197 -16.60 3.71 -3.74
C GLN A 197 -17.08 4.15 -2.34
N GLU A 198 -17.14 3.24 -1.38
CA GLU A 198 -17.53 3.55 0.01
C GLU A 198 -16.57 4.54 0.68
N VAL A 199 -15.26 4.42 0.40
CA VAL A 199 -14.25 5.35 0.91
C VAL A 199 -14.44 6.74 0.30
N LEU A 200 -14.60 6.81 -1.03
CA LEU A 200 -14.80 8.07 -1.75
C LEU A 200 -16.05 8.80 -1.28
N GLU A 201 -17.17 8.13 -1.13
CA GLU A 201 -18.43 8.70 -0.64
C GLU A 201 -18.28 9.25 0.77
N ALA A 202 -17.79 8.42 1.71
CA ALA A 202 -17.64 8.82 3.11
C ALA A 202 -16.72 10.03 3.32
N LEU A 203 -15.62 10.10 2.57
CA LEU A 203 -14.67 11.21 2.67
C LEU A 203 -15.19 12.46 1.95
N SER A 204 -15.84 12.33 0.78
CA SER A 204 -16.42 13.48 0.07
C SER A 204 -17.48 14.18 0.91
N GLU A 205 -18.43 13.45 1.49
CA GLU A 205 -19.44 14.01 2.38
C GLU A 205 -18.84 14.76 3.58
N ARG A 206 -17.77 14.20 4.15
CA ARG A 206 -17.07 14.80 5.30
C ARG A 206 -16.41 16.13 4.95
N PHE A 207 -15.85 16.26 3.77
CA PHE A 207 -15.18 17.49 3.34
C PHE A 207 -16.17 18.55 2.90
N GLU A 208 -17.29 18.19 2.26
CA GLU A 208 -18.35 19.13 1.92
C GLU A 208 -18.97 19.79 3.17
N GLN A 209 -19.16 19.02 4.24
CA GLN A 209 -19.65 19.54 5.52
C GLN A 209 -18.70 20.53 6.19
N LYS A 210 -17.38 20.38 6.02
CA LYS A 210 -16.39 21.32 6.56
C LYS A 210 -16.33 22.66 5.83
N VAL A 211 -16.75 22.71 4.57
CA VAL A 211 -16.74 23.94 3.76
C VAL A 211 -18.01 24.78 4.03
N THR A 212 -19.08 24.16 4.52
CA THR A 212 -20.40 24.81 4.73
C THR A 212 -20.68 25.20 6.20
N GLY A 213 -19.82 24.87 7.13
CA GLY A 213 -19.94 25.19 8.58
C GLY A 213 -18.82 26.10 9.06
#